data_b4d0604cfbb85c367b33c8a351421c6b
#
_entry.id   b4d0604cfbb85c367b33c8a351421c6b
#
_cell.length_a   1.000
_cell.length_b   1.000
_cell.length_c   1.000
_cell.angle_alpha   90.00
_cell.angle_beta   90.00
_cell.angle_gamma   90.00
#
_symmetry.space_group_name_H-M   'P 1'
#
loop_
_entity.id
_entity.type
_entity.pdbx_description
1 polymer ?
#
loop_
_entity_poly.entity_id
_entity_poly.type
_entity_poly.pdbx_seq_one_letter_code
_entity_poly.pdbx_strand_id
1 'polypeptide(L)'
;MTAGWCRKLGRAGVASLGVMLVAAGPVAAQSTARFDELSYRSLEDAPDVAPGEFRNPILPGFQPDPSIVRVGKDFYLVNSTFSWYPGLPIYHSTDLVNWKQIGNAIDRPGMMDFSGLGTNRGLFAPAITHHDGKFWILNTCIECGDNFVITATDPAGPWSDPVWLDFGGIDPSLYFAEDGTAWITYNDAPPGPPRYEGHRAIWMQQFDPEAMQVMAERTLLVDGGVNPSENPIWAEGPHIYKVDGWYYLLTAEGGTADQHSQTIYRSRDLQGPYQPGPFNPILTQRDLPADRPDRVEATGHADIVQLDDGSWWGVFLATRPFAGQSTLLGRETFLLPLEWQDGWPRFLDRGEAVPMQLARPNLPLGEPVDRSAWREDFNASLSDEWIGLRTPGTDQQLAVDTGEGVLRLIAGSAAAGSLGKPAFAGRRLRHHSADIVTRVDFDPSRPGEFAGLLAFMDENHFLAVGKEQGRLVVRLRTDADQSETGEVVAVQALRTNGPVELRIALRAGSAQMSWRGANEARWQTLGGPINVEPLASIHAGLFNGLVVGPYAYAPE
;
A
#
# COMPACT_ATOMS: atom_id res chain seq x y z
N MET A 1 -38.67 48.56 54.78
CA MET A 1 -38.26 49.19 56.05
C MET A 1 -36.79 49.05 56.16
N THR A 2 -36.09 50.14 56.00
CA THR A 2 -34.99 50.73 56.75
C THR A 2 -33.69 49.81 56.86
N ALA A 3 -32.71 50.11 56.12
CA ALA A 3 -31.58 51.06 56.34
C ALA A 3 -30.52 50.57 57.35
N GLY A 4 -29.27 50.60 56.94
CA GLY A 4 -28.13 50.46 57.83
C GLY A 4 -26.80 50.45 57.06
N TRP A 5 -26.27 51.61 56.84
CA TRP A 5 -24.88 51.87 56.38
C TRP A 5 -23.85 51.56 57.48
N CYS A 6 -22.71 50.97 57.15
CA CYS A 6 -21.48 51.28 57.82
C CYS A 6 -20.27 51.04 56.91
N ARG A 7 -19.56 52.12 56.57
CA ARG A 7 -18.23 52.17 55.96
C ARG A 7 -17.16 51.70 56.95
N LYS A 8 -16.19 50.90 56.51
CA LYS A 8 -14.84 50.88 57.09
C LYS A 8 -13.79 50.83 55.97
N LEU A 9 -12.97 51.82 56.00
CA LEU A 9 -11.70 51.97 55.27
C LEU A 9 -10.70 50.90 55.76
N GLY A 10 -9.96 50.27 54.83
CA GLY A 10 -8.90 49.34 55.18
C GLY A 10 -7.91 49.13 54.06
N ARG A 11 -6.83 49.82 54.07
CA ARG A 11 -5.46 49.59 53.57
C ARG A 11 -5.26 48.90 52.24
N ALA A 12 -4.72 49.65 51.27
CA ALA A 12 -4.09 49.17 50.04
C ALA A 12 -2.85 48.30 50.37
N GLY A 13 -2.90 47.03 50.04
CA GLY A 13 -1.76 46.15 49.98
C GLY A 13 -1.19 46.13 48.55
N VAL A 14 0.04 46.59 48.40
CA VAL A 14 0.79 46.51 47.13
C VAL A 14 1.16 45.04 46.93
N ALA A 15 0.47 44.35 45.99
CA ALA A 15 0.88 43.03 45.54
C ALA A 15 1.98 43.18 44.48
N SER A 16 3.19 42.85 44.84
CA SER A 16 4.32 42.70 43.90
C SER A 16 4.06 41.50 42.99
N LEU A 17 3.72 41.77 41.72
CA LEU A 17 3.70 40.73 40.66
C LEU A 17 5.16 40.31 40.38
N GLY A 18 5.59 39.20 40.94
CA GLY A 18 6.80 38.54 40.52
C GLY A 18 6.61 37.95 39.13
N VAL A 19 7.18 38.57 38.10
CA VAL A 19 7.31 37.99 36.78
C VAL A 19 8.34 36.85 36.89
N MET A 20 7.85 35.60 36.95
CA MET A 20 8.71 34.45 36.69
C MET A 20 9.09 34.48 35.21
N LEU A 21 10.29 34.94 34.88
CA LEU A 21 10.93 34.63 33.62
C LEU A 21 11.21 33.11 33.62
N VAL A 22 10.35 32.35 32.97
CA VAL A 22 10.70 30.99 32.55
C VAL A 22 11.75 31.19 31.46
N ALA A 23 13.02 30.96 31.81
CA ALA A 23 14.09 30.87 30.83
C ALA A 23 13.74 29.67 29.90
N ALA A 24 13.28 29.94 28.69
CA ALA A 24 13.26 28.95 27.64
C ALA A 24 14.73 28.50 27.45
N GLY A 25 15.02 27.28 27.86
CA GLY A 25 16.33 26.67 27.58
C GLY A 25 16.52 26.67 26.05
N PRO A 26 17.75 26.66 25.55
CA PRO A 26 18.01 26.56 24.13
C PRO A 26 17.32 25.29 23.63
N VAL A 27 16.36 25.41 22.72
CA VAL A 27 15.85 24.30 21.95
C VAL A 27 17.05 23.73 21.21
N ALA A 28 17.50 22.53 21.60
CA ALA A 28 18.60 21.87 20.91
C ALA A 28 18.26 21.79 19.43
N ALA A 29 19.17 22.28 18.57
CA ALA A 29 18.96 22.21 17.14
C ALA A 29 18.72 20.74 16.76
N GLN A 30 17.61 20.45 16.08
CA GLN A 30 17.29 19.11 15.61
C GLN A 30 18.34 18.67 14.60
N SER A 31 18.87 17.45 14.76
CA SER A 31 19.86 16.90 13.83
C SER A 31 19.21 16.64 12.47
N THR A 32 19.87 17.13 11.41
CA THR A 32 19.38 17.00 10.04
C THR A 32 20.32 16.10 9.25
N ALA A 33 19.75 15.06 8.66
CA ALA A 33 20.46 14.18 7.71
C ALA A 33 20.24 14.68 6.26
N ARG A 34 21.30 14.61 5.46
CA ARG A 34 21.30 14.98 4.03
C ARG A 34 21.56 13.75 3.20
N PHE A 35 20.76 13.56 2.14
CA PHE A 35 20.91 12.48 1.19
C PHE A 35 21.02 13.08 -0.21
N ASP A 36 22.13 12.83 -0.87
CA ASP A 36 22.42 13.41 -2.20
C ASP A 36 21.94 12.48 -3.32
N GLU A 37 21.73 11.21 -3.02
CA GLU A 37 21.34 10.20 -3.99
C GLU A 37 20.62 9.03 -3.32
N LEU A 38 19.63 8.49 -4.02
CA LEU A 38 19.11 7.13 -3.78
C LEU A 38 19.03 6.40 -5.11
N SER A 39 19.64 5.23 -5.22
CA SER A 39 19.58 4.40 -6.42
C SER A 39 19.14 2.98 -6.11
N TYR A 40 18.45 2.40 -7.06
CA TYR A 40 17.94 1.04 -7.04
C TYR A 40 18.30 0.33 -8.33
N ARG A 41 18.74 -0.91 -8.24
CA ARG A 41 18.99 -1.76 -9.39
C ARG A 41 18.60 -3.20 -9.08
N SER A 42 17.73 -3.77 -9.90
CA SER A 42 17.45 -5.20 -9.90
C SER A 42 18.71 -6.01 -10.22
N LEU A 43 18.80 -7.16 -9.59
CA LEU A 43 19.83 -8.18 -9.87
C LEU A 43 19.20 -9.49 -10.34
N GLU A 44 17.88 -9.45 -10.54
CA GLU A 44 17.17 -10.55 -11.20
C GLU A 44 17.39 -10.44 -12.70
N ASP A 45 17.64 -11.58 -13.33
CA ASP A 45 17.67 -11.65 -14.78
C ASP A 45 16.28 -11.33 -15.32
N ALA A 46 16.20 -10.34 -16.19
CA ALA A 46 15.00 -10.10 -16.96
C ALA A 46 15.01 -11.04 -18.16
N PRO A 47 14.23 -12.14 -18.18
CA PRO A 47 14.17 -12.98 -19.35
C PRO A 47 13.61 -12.17 -20.52
N ASP A 48 14.17 -12.39 -21.70
CA ASP A 48 13.68 -11.77 -22.93
C ASP A 48 12.20 -12.14 -23.11
N VAL A 49 11.37 -11.12 -23.27
CA VAL A 49 9.96 -11.26 -23.60
C VAL A 49 9.83 -11.21 -25.11
N ALA A 50 9.22 -12.25 -25.71
CA ALA A 50 9.05 -12.32 -27.16
C ALA A 50 8.19 -11.13 -27.68
N PRO A 51 8.44 -10.64 -28.88
CA PRO A 51 7.57 -9.64 -29.50
C PRO A 51 6.10 -10.11 -29.49
N GLY A 52 5.19 -9.28 -28.98
CA GLY A 52 3.76 -9.61 -28.85
C GLY A 52 3.39 -10.33 -27.55
N GLU A 53 4.34 -10.53 -26.65
CA GLU A 53 4.09 -11.06 -25.31
C GLU A 53 4.38 -10.02 -24.22
N PHE A 54 3.93 -10.31 -23.01
CA PHE A 54 4.26 -9.54 -21.81
C PHE A 54 4.57 -10.50 -20.64
N ARG A 55 5.14 -9.94 -19.56
CA ARG A 55 5.45 -10.69 -18.35
C ARG A 55 4.67 -10.14 -17.15
N ASN A 56 4.10 -11.07 -16.37
CA ASN A 56 3.53 -10.78 -15.05
C ASN A 56 4.63 -10.70 -13.96
N PRO A 57 4.42 -9.97 -12.86
CA PRO A 57 3.31 -9.03 -12.64
C PRO A 57 3.43 -7.76 -13.49
N ILE A 58 2.30 -7.17 -13.87
CA ILE A 58 2.27 -5.88 -14.60
C ILE A 58 2.65 -4.69 -13.70
N LEU A 59 2.38 -4.80 -12.39
CA LEU A 59 2.86 -3.87 -11.37
C LEU A 59 3.56 -4.67 -10.26
N PRO A 60 4.90 -4.80 -10.32
CA PRO A 60 5.68 -5.52 -9.33
C PRO A 60 5.85 -4.74 -8.03
N GLY A 61 6.00 -5.49 -6.93
CA GLY A 61 6.12 -4.97 -5.58
C GLY A 61 4.77 -4.72 -4.92
N PHE A 62 4.78 -4.01 -3.80
CA PHE A 62 3.60 -3.74 -2.98
C PHE A 62 2.53 -2.94 -3.75
N GLN A 63 1.67 -3.63 -4.48
CA GLN A 63 0.56 -3.14 -5.31
C GLN A 63 -0.65 -4.06 -5.14
N PRO A 64 -1.26 -4.13 -3.93
CA PRO A 64 -2.36 -5.03 -3.63
C PRO A 64 -3.72 -4.51 -4.12
N ASP A 65 -4.70 -5.39 -4.14
CA ASP A 65 -6.13 -5.10 -4.29
C ASP A 65 -6.42 -4.17 -5.49
N PRO A 66 -6.01 -4.56 -6.72
CA PRO A 66 -6.19 -3.70 -7.88
C PRO A 66 -7.67 -3.58 -8.28
N SER A 67 -8.12 -2.35 -8.56
CA SER A 67 -9.37 -2.11 -9.27
C SER A 67 -9.12 -1.30 -10.53
N ILE A 68 -9.81 -1.63 -11.63
CA ILE A 68 -9.56 -1.11 -12.97
C ILE A 68 -10.82 -0.57 -13.62
N VAL A 69 -10.68 0.54 -14.34
CA VAL A 69 -11.76 1.07 -15.19
C VAL A 69 -11.22 1.45 -16.56
N ARG A 70 -12.03 1.24 -17.58
CA ARG A 70 -11.76 1.66 -18.96
C ARG A 70 -12.56 2.90 -19.31
N VAL A 71 -11.91 3.90 -19.90
CA VAL A 71 -12.57 5.09 -20.43
C VAL A 71 -12.09 5.33 -21.88
N GLY A 72 -12.90 4.94 -22.82
CA GLY A 72 -12.50 4.96 -24.24
C GLY A 72 -11.33 4.00 -24.52
N LYS A 73 -10.18 4.54 -24.91
CA LYS A 73 -8.94 3.79 -25.17
C LYS A 73 -7.99 3.72 -23.95
N ASP A 74 -8.32 4.43 -22.88
CA ASP A 74 -7.46 4.59 -21.71
C ASP A 74 -7.95 3.68 -20.59
N PHE A 75 -7.01 3.14 -19.83
CA PHE A 75 -7.27 2.30 -18.65
C PHE A 75 -6.68 2.97 -17.43
N TYR A 76 -7.41 2.95 -16.33
CA TYR A 76 -7.01 3.50 -15.05
C TYR A 76 -7.12 2.43 -13.98
N LEU A 77 -6.13 2.38 -13.09
CA LEU A 77 -6.03 1.39 -12.04
C LEU A 77 -5.66 2.07 -10.72
N VAL A 78 -6.23 1.58 -9.63
CA VAL A 78 -5.96 2.02 -8.28
C VAL A 78 -5.61 0.81 -7.40
N ASN A 79 -4.73 1.01 -6.40
CA ASN A 79 -4.35 -0.02 -5.42
C ASN A 79 -4.54 0.49 -3.99
N SER A 80 -4.73 -0.43 -3.04
CA SER A 80 -4.71 -0.09 -1.61
C SER A 80 -3.31 0.31 -1.14
N THR A 81 -3.26 1.09 -0.07
CA THR A 81 -1.99 1.59 0.49
C THR A 81 -1.93 1.53 2.00
N PHE A 82 -2.99 1.10 2.65
CA PHE A 82 -3.08 1.05 4.12
C PHE A 82 -2.70 2.40 4.74
N SER A 83 -1.77 2.47 5.70
CA SER A 83 -1.35 3.72 6.32
C SER A 83 -0.17 4.41 5.62
N TRP A 84 0.19 4.01 4.40
CA TRP A 84 1.16 4.72 3.58
C TRP A 84 0.58 5.98 2.94
N TYR A 85 1.37 7.06 2.91
CA TYR A 85 0.96 8.36 2.38
C TYR A 85 2.04 8.93 1.44
N PRO A 86 1.68 9.52 0.25
CA PRO A 86 0.34 9.61 -0.31
C PRO A 86 -0.31 8.26 -0.54
N GLY A 87 -1.66 8.21 -0.48
CA GLY A 87 -2.45 6.98 -0.59
C GLY A 87 -3.22 6.85 -1.89
N LEU A 88 -3.60 5.61 -2.23
CA LEU A 88 -4.38 5.25 -3.41
C LEU A 88 -3.72 5.74 -4.71
N PRO A 89 -2.58 5.17 -5.12
CA PRO A 89 -1.90 5.54 -6.37
C PRO A 89 -2.80 5.26 -7.57
N ILE A 90 -2.85 6.22 -8.49
CA ILE A 90 -3.57 6.10 -9.74
C ILE A 90 -2.59 5.82 -10.86
N TYR A 91 -2.84 4.74 -11.59
CA TYR A 91 -2.05 4.34 -12.75
C TYR A 91 -2.87 4.51 -14.03
N HIS A 92 -2.18 4.86 -15.11
CA HIS A 92 -2.72 4.97 -16.48
C HIS A 92 -1.99 4.03 -17.42
N SER A 93 -2.75 3.41 -18.32
CA SER A 93 -2.23 2.59 -19.40
C SER A 93 -3.11 2.71 -20.65
N THR A 94 -2.53 2.47 -21.83
CA THR A 94 -3.27 2.32 -23.09
C THR A 94 -3.19 0.90 -23.65
N ASP A 95 -2.49 -0.02 -22.96
CA ASP A 95 -2.24 -1.39 -23.44
C ASP A 95 -2.39 -2.47 -22.36
N LEU A 96 -2.85 -2.12 -21.14
CA LEU A 96 -3.02 -2.98 -19.97
C LEU A 96 -1.71 -3.56 -19.38
N VAL A 97 -0.57 -3.37 -20.04
CA VAL A 97 0.71 -3.96 -19.65
C VAL A 97 1.68 -2.91 -19.10
N ASN A 98 1.77 -1.77 -19.80
CA ASN A 98 2.64 -0.68 -19.41
C ASN A 98 1.85 0.37 -18.62
N TRP A 99 2.08 0.43 -17.33
CA TRP A 99 1.37 1.30 -16.40
C TRP A 99 2.28 2.41 -15.88
N LYS A 100 1.83 3.65 -15.96
CA LYS A 100 2.51 4.82 -15.38
C LYS A 100 1.67 5.38 -14.26
N GLN A 101 2.26 5.61 -13.09
CA GLN A 101 1.60 6.35 -12.02
C GLN A 101 1.43 7.82 -12.45
N ILE A 102 0.22 8.34 -12.33
CA ILE A 102 -0.16 9.70 -12.75
C ILE A 102 -0.59 10.60 -11.60
N GLY A 103 -0.67 10.06 -10.38
CA GLY A 103 -1.04 10.76 -9.17
C GLY A 103 -1.36 9.81 -8.03
N ASN A 104 -1.87 10.37 -6.96
CA ASN A 104 -2.42 9.66 -5.80
C ASN A 104 -3.77 10.28 -5.45
N ALA A 105 -4.77 9.46 -5.12
CA ALA A 105 -6.11 9.99 -4.84
C ALA A 105 -6.23 10.60 -3.43
N ILE A 106 -5.36 10.20 -2.50
CA ILE A 106 -5.22 10.78 -1.15
C ILE A 106 -3.84 11.44 -1.06
N ASP A 107 -3.75 12.72 -1.41
CA ASP A 107 -2.49 13.44 -1.62
C ASP A 107 -2.36 14.75 -0.83
N ARG A 108 -3.44 15.24 -0.20
CA ARG A 108 -3.46 16.52 0.51
C ARG A 108 -3.57 16.33 2.03
N PRO A 109 -2.87 17.15 2.84
CA PRO A 109 -3.08 17.19 4.28
C PRO A 109 -4.56 17.44 4.63
N GLY A 110 -5.08 16.68 5.60
CA GLY A 110 -6.44 16.79 6.08
C GLY A 110 -7.47 15.92 5.35
N MET A 111 -7.13 15.26 4.23
CA MET A 111 -8.04 14.28 3.62
C MET A 111 -8.22 13.05 4.51
N MET A 112 -7.14 12.57 5.14
CA MET A 112 -7.13 11.41 6.04
C MET A 112 -6.25 11.70 7.25
N ASP A 113 -6.52 11.01 8.35
CA ASP A 113 -5.66 10.99 9.54
C ASP A 113 -5.23 9.54 9.84
N PHE A 114 -3.96 9.23 9.58
CA PHE A 114 -3.36 7.94 9.88
C PHE A 114 -2.51 7.96 11.17
N SER A 115 -2.62 9.01 11.99
CA SER A 115 -1.86 9.15 13.23
C SER A 115 -2.12 7.97 14.18
N GLY A 116 -1.06 7.31 14.62
CA GLY A 116 -1.13 6.18 15.54
C GLY A 116 -1.61 4.86 14.94
N LEU A 117 -1.91 4.80 13.65
CA LEU A 117 -2.32 3.55 12.99
C LEU A 117 -1.14 2.61 12.79
N GLY A 118 -1.39 1.32 12.93
CA GLY A 118 -0.48 0.28 12.44
C GLY A 118 -0.37 0.29 10.92
N THR A 119 0.75 -0.20 10.39
CA THR A 119 1.00 -0.21 8.94
C THR A 119 -0.04 -1.01 8.16
N ASN A 120 -0.69 -2.01 8.80
CA ASN A 120 -1.75 -2.84 8.21
C ASN A 120 -3.18 -2.28 8.45
N ARG A 121 -3.32 -0.99 8.76
CA ARG A 121 -4.59 -0.26 8.93
C ARG A 121 -4.68 0.84 7.89
N GLY A 122 -5.77 1.60 7.86
CA GLY A 122 -5.95 2.68 6.91
C GLY A 122 -6.68 2.26 5.64
N LEU A 123 -6.17 2.64 4.47
CA LEU A 123 -6.84 2.49 3.17
C LEU A 123 -6.77 1.06 2.63
N PHE A 124 -7.85 0.30 2.78
CA PHE A 124 -8.02 -1.07 2.29
C PHE A 124 -8.35 -1.06 0.79
N ALA A 125 -8.97 -2.12 0.28
CA ALA A 125 -9.23 -2.26 -1.16
C ALA A 125 -10.11 -1.13 -1.71
N PRO A 126 -9.60 -0.32 -2.67
CA PRO A 126 -10.38 0.66 -3.38
C PRO A 126 -11.10 0.04 -4.58
N ALA A 127 -12.24 0.61 -4.97
CA ALA A 127 -12.85 0.33 -6.27
C ALA A 127 -13.02 1.63 -7.06
N ILE A 128 -12.50 1.64 -8.31
CA ILE A 128 -12.62 2.78 -9.23
C ILE A 128 -13.70 2.54 -10.27
N THR A 129 -14.58 3.52 -10.46
CA THR A 129 -15.65 3.49 -11.45
C THR A 129 -15.67 4.81 -12.22
N HIS A 130 -16.10 4.82 -13.49
CA HIS A 130 -16.30 6.02 -14.26
C HIS A 130 -17.74 6.10 -14.75
N HIS A 131 -18.41 7.21 -14.46
CA HIS A 131 -19.79 7.46 -14.88
C HIS A 131 -20.00 8.95 -15.13
N ASP A 132 -20.67 9.29 -16.24
CA ASP A 132 -21.02 10.67 -16.63
C ASP A 132 -19.84 11.65 -16.58
N GLY A 133 -18.68 11.23 -17.11
CA GLY A 133 -17.47 12.06 -17.18
C GLY A 133 -16.76 12.27 -15.84
N LYS A 134 -17.12 11.51 -14.81
CA LYS A 134 -16.56 11.61 -13.47
C LYS A 134 -16.02 10.24 -13.03
N PHE A 135 -14.83 10.23 -12.47
CA PHE A 135 -14.26 9.09 -11.75
C PHE A 135 -14.76 9.10 -10.31
N TRP A 136 -15.02 7.91 -9.79
CA TRP A 136 -15.47 7.63 -8.43
C TRP A 136 -14.55 6.60 -7.83
N ILE A 137 -14.06 6.81 -6.62
CA ILE A 137 -13.38 5.80 -5.83
C ILE A 137 -14.15 5.62 -4.53
N LEU A 138 -14.58 4.39 -4.28
CA LEU A 138 -15.05 3.95 -2.98
C LEU A 138 -13.91 3.23 -2.28
N ASN A 139 -13.78 3.43 -0.98
CA ASN A 139 -12.76 2.78 -0.18
C ASN A 139 -13.17 2.70 1.29
N THR A 140 -12.54 1.80 2.02
CA THR A 140 -12.66 1.69 3.48
C THR A 140 -11.36 2.14 4.13
N CYS A 141 -11.43 3.10 5.05
CA CYS A 141 -10.33 3.50 5.91
C CYS A 141 -10.49 2.84 7.28
N ILE A 142 -9.86 1.70 7.47
CA ILE A 142 -9.94 0.94 8.73
C ILE A 142 -9.28 1.70 9.87
N GLU A 143 -10.03 1.90 10.98
CA GLU A 143 -9.62 2.65 12.16
C GLU A 143 -9.39 4.17 11.88
N CYS A 144 -9.86 4.69 10.76
CA CYS A 144 -9.72 6.10 10.39
C CYS A 144 -10.98 6.74 9.74
N GLY A 145 -12.15 6.15 9.93
CA GLY A 145 -13.43 6.75 9.52
C GLY A 145 -14.34 5.84 8.70
N ASP A 146 -13.95 4.59 8.47
CA ASP A 146 -14.69 3.56 7.76
C ASP A 146 -14.87 3.84 6.25
N ASN A 147 -16.08 3.71 5.70
CA ASN A 147 -16.32 3.79 4.26
C ASN A 147 -16.48 5.23 3.77
N PHE A 148 -15.89 5.54 2.62
CA PHE A 148 -15.99 6.86 2.01
C PHE A 148 -16.00 6.80 0.48
N VAL A 149 -16.41 7.90 -0.12
CA VAL A 149 -16.34 8.13 -1.57
C VAL A 149 -15.56 9.41 -1.86
N ILE A 150 -14.73 9.37 -2.91
CA ILE A 150 -14.07 10.54 -3.50
C ILE A 150 -14.32 10.56 -5.00
N THR A 151 -14.28 11.73 -5.61
CA THR A 151 -14.53 11.90 -7.05
C THR A 151 -13.53 12.84 -7.69
N ALA A 152 -13.30 12.66 -9.01
CA ALA A 152 -12.51 13.56 -9.83
C ALA A 152 -13.04 13.58 -11.27
N THR A 153 -12.82 14.66 -12.01
CA THR A 153 -13.04 14.71 -13.47
C THR A 153 -11.77 14.35 -14.24
N ASP A 154 -10.61 14.62 -13.65
CA ASP A 154 -9.30 14.19 -14.14
C ASP A 154 -8.77 13.08 -13.21
N PRO A 155 -8.45 11.87 -13.72
CA PRO A 155 -7.96 10.78 -12.88
C PRO A 155 -6.60 11.09 -12.21
N ALA A 156 -5.82 12.02 -12.77
CA ALA A 156 -4.59 12.51 -12.12
C ALA A 156 -4.88 13.44 -10.92
N GLY A 157 -6.13 13.83 -10.73
CA GLY A 157 -6.57 14.73 -9.66
C GLY A 157 -6.72 16.19 -10.11
N PRO A 158 -7.03 17.12 -9.18
CA PRO A 158 -7.24 16.83 -7.77
C PRO A 158 -8.52 16.05 -7.51
N TRP A 159 -8.46 15.08 -6.62
CA TRP A 159 -9.62 14.35 -6.11
C TRP A 159 -10.36 15.20 -5.05
N SER A 160 -11.67 14.98 -4.89
CA SER A 160 -12.45 15.64 -3.85
C SER A 160 -11.97 15.25 -2.45
N ASP A 161 -12.37 16.03 -1.45
CA ASP A 161 -12.27 15.57 -0.08
C ASP A 161 -13.21 14.37 0.15
N PRO A 162 -12.88 13.46 1.10
CA PRO A 162 -13.71 12.30 1.39
C PRO A 162 -15.10 12.65 1.89
N VAL A 163 -16.11 12.03 1.31
CA VAL A 163 -17.46 12.01 1.86
C VAL A 163 -17.66 10.66 2.54
N TRP A 164 -17.79 10.68 3.86
CA TRP A 164 -17.98 9.49 4.68
C TRP A 164 -19.40 8.95 4.51
N LEU A 165 -19.51 7.62 4.34
CA LEU A 165 -20.76 6.94 4.05
C LEU A 165 -21.19 6.08 5.25
N ASP A 166 -22.48 6.11 5.60
CA ASP A 166 -23.02 5.43 6.77
C ASP A 166 -23.41 3.97 6.45
N PHE A 167 -22.40 3.11 6.29
CA PHE A 167 -22.54 1.66 6.24
C PHE A 167 -21.26 0.99 6.75
N GLY A 168 -21.40 -0.23 7.29
CA GLY A 168 -20.27 -1.01 7.80
C GLY A 168 -19.63 -1.90 6.73
N GLY A 169 -18.62 -2.68 7.16
CA GLY A 169 -17.93 -3.64 6.29
C GLY A 169 -16.77 -3.03 5.51
N ILE A 170 -16.26 -3.78 4.53
CA ILE A 170 -15.08 -3.42 3.75
C ILE A 170 -15.27 -3.70 2.26
N ASP A 171 -14.28 -3.29 1.44
CA ASP A 171 -14.18 -3.53 0.00
C ASP A 171 -15.41 -3.07 -0.79
N PRO A 172 -15.85 -1.81 -0.63
CA PRO A 172 -17.01 -1.33 -1.33
C PRO A 172 -16.71 -1.09 -2.81
N SER A 173 -17.64 -1.50 -3.69
CA SER A 173 -17.62 -1.13 -5.11
C SER A 173 -18.92 -0.45 -5.53
N LEU A 174 -18.86 0.37 -6.59
CA LEU A 174 -19.99 1.16 -7.09
C LEU A 174 -20.40 0.68 -8.48
N TYR A 175 -21.67 0.40 -8.64
CA TYR A 175 -22.29 0.02 -9.90
C TYR A 175 -23.40 1.02 -10.28
N PHE A 176 -23.32 1.61 -11.48
CA PHE A 176 -24.36 2.43 -12.08
C PHE A 176 -25.20 1.58 -13.02
N ALA A 177 -26.48 1.42 -12.72
CA ALA A 177 -27.40 0.63 -13.51
C ALA A 177 -27.96 1.43 -14.70
N GLU A 178 -28.45 0.72 -15.74
CA GLU A 178 -28.99 1.33 -16.96
C GLU A 178 -30.27 2.15 -16.73
N ASP A 179 -30.97 1.91 -15.63
CA ASP A 179 -32.16 2.65 -15.24
C ASP A 179 -31.84 3.99 -14.51
N GLY A 180 -30.54 4.29 -14.37
CA GLY A 180 -30.04 5.49 -13.71
C GLY A 180 -29.86 5.36 -12.19
N THR A 181 -30.13 4.18 -11.61
CA THR A 181 -29.87 3.94 -10.20
C THR A 181 -28.39 3.59 -9.95
N ALA A 182 -27.87 3.94 -8.77
CA ALA A 182 -26.54 3.56 -8.36
C ALA A 182 -26.58 2.65 -7.13
N TRP A 183 -25.65 1.69 -7.07
CA TRP A 183 -25.64 0.64 -6.06
C TRP A 183 -24.23 0.40 -5.55
N ILE A 184 -24.11 0.26 -4.23
CA ILE A 184 -22.86 -0.13 -3.56
C ILE A 184 -22.97 -1.59 -3.16
N THR A 185 -21.94 -2.40 -3.49
CA THR A 185 -21.76 -3.76 -2.96
C THR A 185 -20.53 -3.80 -2.08
N TYR A 186 -20.58 -4.57 -1.00
CA TYR A 186 -19.52 -4.63 -0.01
C TYR A 186 -19.58 -5.92 0.82
N ASN A 187 -18.50 -6.25 1.52
CA ASN A 187 -18.41 -7.32 2.49
C ASN A 187 -18.80 -6.80 3.88
N ASP A 188 -19.61 -7.55 4.61
CA ASP A 188 -19.93 -7.26 6.01
C ASP A 188 -20.25 -8.56 6.78
N ALA A 189 -20.59 -8.42 8.05
CA ALA A 189 -21.08 -9.50 8.90
C ALA A 189 -22.31 -10.21 8.25
N PRO A 190 -22.45 -11.52 8.45
CA PRO A 190 -23.58 -12.27 7.92
C PRO A 190 -24.89 -11.86 8.62
N PRO A 191 -26.07 -12.24 8.05
CA PRO A 191 -27.34 -12.00 8.69
C PRO A 191 -27.50 -12.86 9.94
N GLY A 192 -27.19 -12.31 11.11
CA GLY A 192 -27.21 -13.00 12.38
C GLY A 192 -25.83 -13.43 12.89
N PRO A 193 -25.74 -14.29 13.92
CA PRO A 193 -24.45 -14.71 14.45
C PRO A 193 -23.61 -15.47 13.42
N PRO A 194 -22.29 -15.22 13.33
CA PRO A 194 -21.40 -15.99 12.47
C PRO A 194 -21.49 -17.49 12.75
N ARG A 195 -21.56 -18.31 11.70
CA ARG A 195 -21.61 -19.77 11.81
C ARG A 195 -20.23 -20.40 12.05
N TYR A 196 -19.16 -19.69 11.65
CA TYR A 196 -17.76 -20.09 11.79
C TYR A 196 -16.88 -18.85 11.78
N GLU A 197 -15.63 -18.98 12.16
CA GLU A 197 -14.65 -17.88 12.10
C GLU A 197 -14.41 -17.46 10.64
N GLY A 198 -14.39 -16.15 10.38
CA GLY A 198 -14.25 -15.61 9.02
C GLY A 198 -15.52 -15.69 8.18
N HIS A 199 -16.69 -16.08 8.75
CA HIS A 199 -17.97 -16.02 8.05
C HIS A 199 -18.34 -14.58 7.73
N ARG A 200 -18.42 -14.25 6.44
CA ARG A 200 -18.81 -12.95 5.91
C ARG A 200 -19.94 -13.11 4.89
N ALA A 201 -20.55 -11.99 4.53
CA ALA A 201 -21.60 -11.93 3.53
C ALA A 201 -21.38 -10.75 2.60
N ILE A 202 -21.88 -10.89 1.36
CA ILE A 202 -21.90 -9.79 0.39
C ILE A 202 -23.27 -9.14 0.44
N TRP A 203 -23.26 -7.84 0.68
CA TRP A 203 -24.43 -7.00 0.76
C TRP A 203 -24.47 -5.98 -0.37
N MET A 204 -25.66 -5.47 -0.65
CA MET A 204 -25.92 -4.41 -1.61
C MET A 204 -26.84 -3.36 -0.97
N GLN A 205 -26.55 -2.09 -1.23
CA GLN A 205 -27.43 -0.96 -0.90
C GLN A 205 -27.51 0.03 -2.05
N GLN A 206 -28.65 0.68 -2.19
CA GLN A 206 -28.78 1.77 -3.14
C GLN A 206 -28.02 3.00 -2.66
N PHE A 207 -27.37 3.68 -3.59
CA PHE A 207 -26.61 4.91 -3.37
C PHE A 207 -27.24 6.07 -4.14
N ASP A 208 -27.35 7.22 -3.51
CA ASP A 208 -27.72 8.48 -4.14
C ASP A 208 -26.44 9.28 -4.46
N PRO A 209 -26.01 9.34 -5.74
CA PRO A 209 -24.78 10.02 -6.13
C PRO A 209 -24.86 11.54 -6.11
N GLU A 210 -26.08 12.13 -6.08
CA GLU A 210 -26.27 13.57 -5.93
C GLU A 210 -26.18 13.99 -4.46
N ALA A 211 -26.87 13.25 -3.59
CA ALA A 211 -26.85 13.50 -2.14
C ALA A 211 -25.60 12.93 -1.46
N MET A 212 -24.82 12.06 -2.13
CA MET A 212 -23.71 11.31 -1.56
C MET A 212 -24.12 10.51 -0.32
N GLN A 213 -25.23 9.76 -0.42
CA GLN A 213 -25.82 9.03 0.69
C GLN A 213 -26.18 7.59 0.31
N VAL A 214 -26.02 6.70 1.27
CA VAL A 214 -26.43 5.29 1.15
C VAL A 214 -27.82 5.14 1.77
N MET A 215 -28.72 4.44 1.05
CA MET A 215 -30.07 4.16 1.52
C MET A 215 -30.04 3.10 2.64
N ALA A 216 -30.95 3.20 3.60
CA ALA A 216 -30.92 2.35 4.81
C ALA A 216 -31.19 0.87 4.54
N GLU A 217 -31.97 0.52 3.49
CA GLU A 217 -32.31 -0.86 3.16
C GLU A 217 -31.17 -1.56 2.45
N ARG A 218 -30.77 -2.73 2.94
CA ARG A 218 -29.73 -3.56 2.35
C ARG A 218 -30.24 -4.92 1.91
N THR A 219 -29.75 -5.40 0.78
CA THR A 219 -30.06 -6.70 0.21
C THR A 219 -28.89 -7.64 0.40
N LEU A 220 -29.16 -8.86 0.87
CA LEU A 220 -28.16 -9.93 0.95
C LEU A 220 -27.98 -10.57 -0.42
N LEU A 221 -26.77 -10.55 -0.98
CA LEU A 221 -26.46 -11.18 -2.25
C LEU A 221 -25.86 -12.58 -2.08
N VAL A 222 -24.90 -12.75 -1.17
CA VAL A 222 -24.21 -14.01 -0.87
C VAL A 222 -24.01 -14.15 0.64
N ASP A 223 -24.34 -15.31 1.20
CA ASP A 223 -24.15 -15.62 2.61
C ASP A 223 -23.09 -16.71 2.80
N GLY A 224 -21.84 -16.30 2.98
CA GLY A 224 -20.69 -17.15 3.30
C GLY A 224 -19.76 -17.44 2.15
N GLY A 225 -20.22 -17.56 0.92
CA GLY A 225 -19.39 -17.88 -0.24
C GLY A 225 -19.96 -19.00 -1.10
N VAL A 226 -19.15 -19.55 -2.03
CA VAL A 226 -19.61 -20.49 -3.07
C VAL A 226 -20.22 -21.76 -2.49
N ASN A 227 -19.54 -22.37 -1.53
CA ASN A 227 -20.02 -23.61 -0.90
C ASN A 227 -20.09 -23.44 0.63
N PRO A 228 -21.25 -23.03 1.18
CA PRO A 228 -21.40 -22.81 2.62
C PRO A 228 -21.09 -24.03 3.49
N SER A 229 -21.13 -25.26 2.92
CA SER A 229 -20.78 -26.48 3.68
C SER A 229 -19.29 -26.66 3.93
N GLU A 230 -18.44 -25.96 3.21
CA GLU A 230 -16.98 -25.95 3.36
C GLU A 230 -16.49 -24.80 4.28
N ASN A 231 -17.42 -24.01 4.83
CA ASN A 231 -17.13 -22.86 5.66
C ASN A 231 -16.14 -21.88 4.99
N PRO A 232 -16.43 -21.37 3.78
CA PRO A 232 -15.54 -20.44 3.10
C PRO A 232 -15.42 -19.14 3.93
N ILE A 233 -14.18 -18.72 4.14
CA ILE A 233 -13.89 -17.53 4.94
C ILE A 233 -13.72 -16.32 4.02
N TRP A 234 -14.06 -15.13 4.52
CA TRP A 234 -13.81 -13.85 3.88
C TRP A 234 -14.33 -13.80 2.43
N ALA A 235 -15.67 -13.96 2.23
CA ALA A 235 -16.30 -13.51 0.99
C ALA A 235 -16.18 -11.99 0.93
N GLU A 236 -15.39 -11.46 -0.04
CA GLU A 236 -15.00 -10.06 -0.09
C GLU A 236 -14.76 -9.57 -1.51
N GLY A 237 -14.36 -8.29 -1.71
CA GLY A 237 -14.02 -7.71 -3.01
C GLY A 237 -15.12 -7.82 -4.06
N PRO A 238 -16.40 -7.48 -3.77
CA PRO A 238 -17.48 -7.66 -4.74
C PRO A 238 -17.43 -6.62 -5.85
N HIS A 239 -17.56 -7.08 -7.12
CA HIS A 239 -17.79 -6.24 -8.30
C HIS A 239 -18.94 -6.75 -9.12
N ILE A 240 -19.78 -5.86 -9.67
CA ILE A 240 -20.92 -6.23 -10.54
C ILE A 240 -20.67 -5.80 -11.98
N TYR A 241 -21.01 -6.73 -12.91
CA TYR A 241 -20.95 -6.50 -14.34
C TYR A 241 -22.25 -6.97 -15.00
N LYS A 242 -22.71 -6.26 -16.03
CA LYS A 242 -23.86 -6.68 -16.84
C LYS A 242 -23.40 -7.15 -18.21
N VAL A 243 -23.64 -8.42 -18.52
CA VAL A 243 -23.24 -9.05 -19.79
C VAL A 243 -24.41 -9.90 -20.29
N ASP A 244 -24.87 -9.67 -21.53
CA ASP A 244 -25.94 -10.43 -22.20
C ASP A 244 -27.22 -10.62 -21.36
N GLY A 245 -27.59 -9.56 -20.63
CA GLY A 245 -28.78 -9.53 -19.77
C GLY A 245 -28.66 -10.34 -18.49
N TRP A 246 -27.43 -10.73 -18.08
CA TRP A 246 -27.10 -11.26 -16.78
C TRP A 246 -26.30 -10.25 -15.98
N TYR A 247 -26.55 -10.18 -14.69
CA TYR A 247 -25.68 -9.55 -13.71
C TYR A 247 -24.71 -10.59 -13.16
N TYR A 248 -23.42 -10.35 -13.33
CA TYR A 248 -22.35 -11.17 -12.78
C TYR A 248 -21.79 -10.47 -11.53
N LEU A 249 -21.67 -11.23 -10.46
CA LEU A 249 -21.06 -10.78 -9.22
C LEU A 249 -19.73 -11.52 -9.05
N LEU A 250 -18.64 -10.79 -9.15
CA LEU A 250 -17.29 -11.24 -8.87
C LEU A 250 -17.02 -11.08 -7.38
N THR A 251 -16.42 -12.06 -6.70
CA THR A 251 -16.00 -11.97 -5.30
C THR A 251 -14.73 -12.76 -5.06
N ALA A 252 -13.94 -12.39 -4.05
CA ALA A 252 -12.87 -13.22 -3.52
C ALA A 252 -13.36 -14.04 -2.32
N GLU A 253 -12.69 -15.16 -2.02
CA GLU A 253 -12.87 -15.94 -0.80
C GLU A 253 -11.59 -16.70 -0.43
N GLY A 254 -11.49 -17.21 0.81
CA GLY A 254 -10.37 -18.01 1.30
C GLY A 254 -9.37 -17.21 2.13
N GLY A 255 -9.60 -15.90 2.32
CA GLY A 255 -8.69 -15.00 3.03
C GLY A 255 -7.45 -14.68 2.22
N THR A 256 -6.52 -13.91 2.79
CA THR A 256 -5.41 -13.24 2.07
C THR A 256 -4.19 -14.14 1.77
N ALA A 257 -4.18 -15.40 2.28
CA ALA A 257 -3.05 -16.34 2.16
C ALA A 257 -3.20 -17.30 0.97
N ASP A 258 -2.58 -18.47 1.06
CA ASP A 258 -2.54 -19.51 0.02
C ASP A 258 -3.91 -20.06 -0.38
N GLN A 259 -4.94 -19.95 0.48
CA GLN A 259 -6.31 -20.38 0.19
C GLN A 259 -7.11 -19.35 -0.62
N HIS A 260 -6.56 -18.17 -0.85
CA HIS A 260 -7.20 -17.08 -1.59
C HIS A 260 -7.63 -17.53 -3.01
N SER A 261 -8.80 -17.09 -3.43
CA SER A 261 -9.37 -17.47 -4.73
C SER A 261 -10.38 -16.43 -5.21
N GLN A 262 -10.60 -16.40 -6.52
CA GLN A 262 -11.63 -15.60 -7.18
C GLN A 262 -12.82 -16.46 -7.52
N THR A 263 -14.02 -15.95 -7.23
CA THR A 263 -15.28 -16.64 -7.48
C THR A 263 -16.24 -15.78 -8.29
N ILE A 264 -17.25 -16.40 -8.91
CA ILE A 264 -18.24 -15.76 -9.75
C ILE A 264 -19.64 -16.30 -9.49
N TYR A 265 -20.62 -15.39 -9.51
CA TYR A 265 -22.04 -15.70 -9.45
C TYR A 265 -22.77 -14.94 -10.55
N ARG A 266 -24.00 -15.32 -10.89
CA ARG A 266 -24.86 -14.53 -11.78
C ARG A 266 -26.32 -14.57 -11.38
N SER A 267 -27.06 -13.52 -11.78
CA SER A 267 -28.52 -13.40 -11.63
C SER A 267 -29.13 -12.69 -12.84
N ARG A 268 -30.42 -12.87 -13.06
CA ARG A 268 -31.20 -12.06 -14.02
C ARG A 268 -31.67 -10.74 -13.39
N ASP A 269 -31.69 -10.67 -12.09
CA ASP A 269 -32.06 -9.49 -11.33
C ASP A 269 -30.81 -8.95 -10.60
N LEU A 270 -30.63 -7.63 -10.63
CA LEU A 270 -29.50 -6.96 -9.98
C LEU A 270 -29.43 -7.27 -8.47
N GLN A 271 -30.57 -7.39 -7.82
CA GLN A 271 -30.68 -7.70 -6.39
C GLN A 271 -30.73 -9.21 -6.08
N GLY A 272 -30.52 -10.06 -7.09
CA GLY A 272 -30.48 -11.51 -6.93
C GLY A 272 -31.82 -12.21 -7.12
N PRO A 273 -31.92 -13.51 -6.79
CA PRO A 273 -30.88 -14.33 -6.15
C PRO A 273 -29.72 -14.67 -7.10
N TYR A 274 -28.51 -14.58 -6.59
CA TYR A 274 -27.29 -14.92 -7.32
C TYR A 274 -26.99 -16.42 -7.23
N GLN A 275 -26.66 -17.04 -8.36
CA GLN A 275 -26.28 -18.45 -8.46
C GLN A 275 -24.77 -18.56 -8.69
N PRO A 276 -24.04 -19.42 -7.93
CA PRO A 276 -22.61 -19.62 -8.13
C PRO A 276 -22.33 -20.28 -9.49
N GLY A 277 -21.21 -19.88 -10.10
CA GLY A 277 -20.73 -20.46 -11.34
C GLY A 277 -20.25 -21.90 -11.17
N PRO A 278 -20.39 -22.75 -12.22
CA PRO A 278 -20.03 -24.16 -12.15
C PRO A 278 -18.52 -24.41 -12.13
N PHE A 279 -17.72 -23.40 -12.49
CA PHE A 279 -16.26 -23.48 -12.57
C PHE A 279 -15.54 -22.83 -11.36
N ASN A 280 -16.28 -22.49 -10.30
CA ASN A 280 -15.70 -21.87 -9.13
C ASN A 280 -14.73 -22.79 -8.37
N PRO A 281 -13.60 -22.25 -7.86
CA PRO A 281 -13.12 -20.89 -8.09
C PRO A 281 -12.61 -20.70 -9.53
N ILE A 282 -12.86 -19.52 -10.11
CA ILE A 282 -12.44 -19.19 -11.47
C ILE A 282 -10.95 -18.77 -11.58
N LEU A 283 -10.31 -18.57 -10.42
CA LEU A 283 -8.88 -18.35 -10.29
C LEU A 283 -8.45 -18.80 -8.88
N THR A 284 -7.46 -19.67 -8.79
CA THR A 284 -6.77 -20.04 -7.56
C THR A 284 -5.46 -20.75 -7.86
N GLN A 285 -4.55 -20.76 -6.92
CA GLN A 285 -3.28 -21.50 -7.01
C GLN A 285 -3.11 -22.50 -5.86
N ARG A 286 -4.11 -22.63 -4.99
CA ARG A 286 -4.06 -23.45 -3.76
C ARG A 286 -3.91 -24.95 -4.01
N ASP A 287 -4.31 -25.42 -5.19
CA ASP A 287 -4.30 -26.85 -5.56
C ASP A 287 -2.99 -27.29 -6.22
N LEU A 288 -2.03 -26.38 -6.38
CA LEU A 288 -0.78 -26.63 -7.07
C LEU A 288 0.36 -27.02 -6.12
N PRO A 289 1.33 -27.85 -6.58
CA PRO A 289 2.50 -28.18 -5.79
C PRO A 289 3.27 -26.94 -5.31
N ALA A 290 3.67 -26.94 -4.04
CA ALA A 290 4.37 -25.82 -3.42
C ALA A 290 5.83 -25.65 -3.91
N ASP A 291 6.41 -26.65 -4.55
CA ASP A 291 7.79 -26.70 -5.05
C ASP A 291 7.90 -26.41 -6.57
N ARG A 292 6.80 -25.96 -7.20
CA ARG A 292 6.79 -25.62 -8.64
C ARG A 292 7.68 -24.41 -8.94
N PRO A 293 8.29 -24.33 -10.13
CA PRO A 293 9.02 -23.14 -10.58
C PRO A 293 8.08 -21.95 -10.77
N ASP A 294 8.62 -20.73 -10.74
CA ASP A 294 7.89 -19.46 -10.94
C ASP A 294 6.59 -19.40 -10.11
N ARG A 295 6.69 -19.81 -8.86
CA ARG A 295 5.55 -19.96 -7.96
C ARG A 295 4.81 -18.63 -7.77
N VAL A 296 3.52 -18.62 -8.08
CA VAL A 296 2.56 -17.55 -7.81
C VAL A 296 1.52 -18.10 -6.84
N GLU A 297 1.12 -17.32 -5.83
CA GLU A 297 0.17 -17.73 -4.80
C GLU A 297 -0.78 -16.61 -4.40
N ALA A 298 -1.74 -16.93 -3.54
CA ALA A 298 -2.71 -15.98 -2.98
C ALA A 298 -3.48 -15.20 -4.05
N THR A 299 -3.82 -15.85 -5.18
CA THR A 299 -4.49 -15.20 -6.31
C THR A 299 -5.96 -14.92 -6.05
N GLY A 300 -6.40 -13.70 -6.27
CA GLY A 300 -7.81 -13.29 -6.11
C GLY A 300 -7.98 -11.78 -6.12
N HIS A 301 -9.10 -11.30 -5.59
CA HIS A 301 -9.47 -9.88 -5.51
C HIS A 301 -9.36 -9.20 -6.88
N ALA A 302 -10.04 -9.81 -7.88
CA ALA A 302 -9.94 -9.40 -9.28
C ALA A 302 -10.99 -8.38 -9.65
N ASP A 303 -10.62 -7.50 -10.59
CA ASP A 303 -11.51 -6.60 -11.32
C ASP A 303 -11.29 -6.76 -12.83
N ILE A 304 -12.32 -6.61 -13.66
CA ILE A 304 -12.28 -6.99 -15.07
C ILE A 304 -12.76 -5.88 -16.01
N VAL A 305 -12.21 -5.87 -17.24
CA VAL A 305 -12.59 -4.93 -18.30
C VAL A 305 -12.79 -5.66 -19.63
N GLN A 306 -13.70 -5.13 -20.46
CA GLN A 306 -13.91 -5.60 -21.83
C GLN A 306 -13.20 -4.67 -22.82
N LEU A 307 -12.55 -5.27 -23.84
CA LEU A 307 -11.93 -4.56 -24.95
C LEU A 307 -12.90 -4.41 -26.13
N ASP A 308 -12.54 -3.57 -27.11
CA ASP A 308 -13.38 -3.33 -28.31
C ASP A 308 -13.52 -4.55 -29.22
N ASP A 309 -12.57 -5.47 -29.17
CA ASP A 309 -12.64 -6.75 -29.92
C ASP A 309 -13.48 -7.81 -29.21
N GLY A 310 -14.10 -7.46 -28.08
CA GLY A 310 -14.95 -8.34 -27.27
C GLY A 310 -14.21 -9.21 -26.28
N SER A 311 -12.88 -9.23 -26.30
CA SER A 311 -12.08 -9.97 -25.31
C SER A 311 -12.19 -9.33 -23.92
N TRP A 312 -12.02 -10.14 -22.88
CA TRP A 312 -12.06 -9.72 -21.49
C TRP A 312 -10.70 -9.94 -20.83
N TRP A 313 -10.30 -9.00 -20.00
CA TRP A 313 -9.07 -9.04 -19.25
C TRP A 313 -9.33 -8.66 -17.80
N GLY A 314 -8.59 -9.28 -16.88
CA GLY A 314 -8.73 -8.94 -15.47
C GLY A 314 -7.39 -8.75 -14.79
N VAL A 315 -7.36 -7.75 -13.91
CA VAL A 315 -6.30 -7.52 -12.95
C VAL A 315 -6.64 -8.23 -11.65
N PHE A 316 -5.65 -8.74 -10.94
CA PHE A 316 -5.83 -9.41 -9.66
C PHE A 316 -4.56 -9.32 -8.82
N LEU A 317 -4.68 -9.49 -7.52
CA LEU A 317 -3.52 -9.60 -6.66
C LEU A 317 -2.96 -11.02 -6.64
N ALA A 318 -1.64 -11.13 -6.50
CA ALA A 318 -0.96 -12.37 -6.18
C ALA A 318 0.39 -12.10 -5.52
N THR A 319 1.01 -13.13 -4.95
CA THR A 319 2.35 -13.09 -4.38
C THR A 319 3.32 -13.97 -5.15
N ARG A 320 4.61 -13.58 -5.16
CA ARG A 320 5.73 -14.40 -5.66
C ARG A 320 6.66 -14.74 -4.50
N PRO A 321 6.48 -15.86 -3.81
CA PRO A 321 7.35 -16.23 -2.70
C PRO A 321 8.73 -16.69 -3.19
N PHE A 322 9.79 -16.36 -2.43
CA PHE A 322 11.15 -16.87 -2.67
C PHE A 322 11.46 -18.14 -1.87
N ALA A 323 10.71 -18.38 -0.78
CA ALA A 323 10.80 -19.60 0.02
C ALA A 323 9.51 -19.81 0.82
N GLY A 324 8.96 -21.02 0.84
CA GLY A 324 7.68 -21.24 1.51
C GLY A 324 6.60 -20.25 1.00
N GLN A 325 5.94 -19.53 1.89
CA GLN A 325 5.02 -18.42 1.57
C GLN A 325 5.69 -17.06 1.74
N SER A 326 7.01 -17.01 1.94
CA SER A 326 7.74 -15.79 2.26
C SER A 326 8.01 -14.96 1.02
N THR A 327 7.49 -13.73 1.00
CA THR A 327 7.79 -12.70 0.01
C THR A 327 8.16 -11.38 0.68
N LEU A 328 9.12 -10.66 0.11
CA LEU A 328 9.44 -9.28 0.50
C LEU A 328 8.65 -8.25 -0.30
N LEU A 329 8.00 -8.68 -1.38
CA LEU A 329 7.31 -7.80 -2.33
C LEU A 329 5.87 -7.51 -1.94
N GLY A 330 5.30 -8.28 -1.01
CA GLY A 330 3.89 -8.23 -0.69
C GLY A 330 3.02 -8.77 -1.82
N ARG A 331 1.80 -8.27 -1.93
CA ARG A 331 0.85 -8.60 -3.00
C ARG A 331 1.09 -7.66 -4.19
N GLU A 332 1.24 -8.23 -5.37
CA GLU A 332 1.56 -7.55 -6.63
C GLU A 332 0.37 -7.62 -7.57
N THR A 333 0.27 -6.73 -8.55
CA THR A 333 -0.83 -6.74 -9.53
C THR A 333 -0.43 -7.54 -10.77
N PHE A 334 -1.25 -8.53 -11.10
CA PHE A 334 -1.14 -9.40 -12.25
C PHE A 334 -2.25 -9.13 -13.28
N LEU A 335 -2.07 -9.64 -14.50
CA LEU A 335 -3.04 -9.53 -15.59
C LEU A 335 -3.23 -10.88 -16.28
N LEU A 336 -4.47 -11.30 -16.48
CA LEU A 336 -4.83 -12.48 -17.29
C LEU A 336 -6.02 -12.18 -18.20
N PRO A 337 -6.12 -12.85 -19.36
CA PRO A 337 -7.36 -12.89 -20.11
C PRO A 337 -8.43 -13.70 -19.37
N LEU A 338 -9.70 -13.39 -19.62
CA LEU A 338 -10.83 -14.23 -19.22
C LEU A 338 -11.40 -14.95 -20.44
N GLU A 339 -11.61 -16.23 -20.30
CA GLU A 339 -12.34 -17.03 -21.26
C GLU A 339 -13.80 -17.23 -20.85
N TRP A 340 -14.72 -17.19 -21.81
CA TRP A 340 -16.13 -17.43 -21.56
C TRP A 340 -16.53 -18.82 -22.07
N GLN A 341 -17.02 -19.65 -21.15
CA GLN A 341 -17.53 -20.99 -21.47
C GLN A 341 -18.96 -21.14 -20.94
N ASP A 342 -19.90 -21.50 -21.80
CA ASP A 342 -21.32 -21.68 -21.44
C ASP A 342 -21.94 -20.47 -20.73
N GLY A 343 -21.47 -19.26 -21.08
CA GLY A 343 -21.90 -18.00 -20.50
C GLY A 343 -21.36 -17.76 -19.10
N TRP A 344 -20.21 -18.35 -18.74
CA TRP A 344 -19.49 -18.13 -17.51
C TRP A 344 -18.03 -17.75 -17.77
N PRO A 345 -17.51 -16.71 -17.13
CA PRO A 345 -16.11 -16.33 -17.28
C PRO A 345 -15.22 -17.16 -16.34
N ARG A 346 -13.97 -17.38 -16.75
CA ARG A 346 -12.90 -17.95 -15.92
C ARG A 346 -11.55 -17.39 -16.35
N PHE A 347 -10.61 -17.32 -15.44
CA PHE A 347 -9.22 -16.95 -15.72
C PHE A 347 -8.40 -18.17 -16.13
N LEU A 348 -8.47 -19.24 -15.34
CA LEU A 348 -7.68 -20.46 -15.51
C LEU A 348 -8.53 -21.68 -15.18
N ASP A 349 -8.19 -22.81 -15.75
CA ASP A 349 -8.69 -24.10 -15.27
C ASP A 349 -8.08 -24.44 -13.90
N ARG A 350 -8.84 -25.17 -13.10
CA ARG A 350 -8.37 -25.63 -11.81
C ARG A 350 -7.13 -26.51 -11.97
N GLY A 351 -6.05 -26.19 -11.26
CA GLY A 351 -4.76 -26.89 -11.37
C GLY A 351 -3.83 -26.32 -12.45
N GLU A 352 -4.20 -25.24 -13.11
CA GLU A 352 -3.31 -24.51 -14.00
C GLU A 352 -2.55 -23.41 -13.24
N ALA A 353 -1.25 -23.32 -13.51
CA ALA A 353 -0.40 -22.28 -12.93
C ALA A 353 -0.61 -20.94 -13.66
N VAL A 354 -0.59 -19.83 -12.92
CA VAL A 354 -0.53 -18.49 -13.51
C VAL A 354 0.69 -18.39 -14.42
N PRO A 355 0.52 -18.16 -15.73
CA PRO A 355 1.65 -17.99 -16.64
C PRO A 355 2.38 -16.66 -16.33
N MET A 356 3.70 -16.75 -16.20
CA MET A 356 4.53 -15.56 -16.02
C MET A 356 4.73 -14.78 -17.33
N GLN A 357 4.58 -15.44 -18.48
CA GLN A 357 4.71 -14.86 -19.82
C GLN A 357 3.55 -15.31 -20.70
N LEU A 358 2.90 -14.37 -21.36
CA LEU A 358 1.73 -14.65 -22.18
C LEU A 358 1.53 -13.58 -23.27
N ALA A 359 0.67 -13.90 -24.27
CA ALA A 359 0.33 -12.98 -25.35
C ALA A 359 -0.30 -11.68 -24.80
N ARG A 360 0.06 -10.56 -25.39
CA ARG A 360 -0.49 -9.24 -25.03
C ARG A 360 -1.96 -9.12 -25.44
N PRO A 361 -2.72 -8.27 -24.72
CA PRO A 361 -4.01 -7.79 -25.23
C PRO A 361 -3.87 -7.23 -26.65
N ASN A 362 -4.90 -7.40 -27.48
CA ASN A 362 -4.94 -6.85 -28.84
C ASN A 362 -5.17 -5.33 -28.81
N LEU A 363 -4.19 -4.62 -28.31
CA LEU A 363 -4.16 -3.15 -28.14
C LEU A 363 -2.88 -2.57 -28.76
N PRO A 364 -2.90 -1.29 -29.18
CA PRO A 364 -1.67 -0.61 -29.56
C PRO A 364 -0.65 -0.66 -28.43
N LEU A 365 0.64 -0.81 -28.77
CA LEU A 365 1.70 -0.84 -27.77
C LEU A 365 1.78 0.51 -27.03
N GLY A 366 1.74 0.47 -25.72
CA GLY A 366 2.04 1.59 -24.84
C GLY A 366 3.56 1.85 -24.75
N GLU A 367 3.92 2.97 -24.14
CA GLU A 367 5.34 3.25 -23.85
C GLU A 367 5.87 2.29 -22.78
N PRO A 368 6.98 1.58 -23.04
CA PRO A 368 7.56 0.68 -22.06
C PRO A 368 7.99 1.42 -20.79
N VAL A 369 7.69 0.83 -19.65
CA VAL A 369 8.09 1.34 -18.32
C VAL A 369 9.14 0.40 -17.73
N ASP A 370 10.41 0.84 -17.74
CA ASP A 370 11.49 0.11 -17.08
C ASP A 370 11.39 0.28 -15.55
N ARG A 371 11.26 -0.84 -14.85
CA ARG A 371 11.21 -0.89 -13.38
C ARG A 371 12.43 -1.61 -12.77
N SER A 372 13.39 -2.01 -13.61
CA SER A 372 14.59 -2.74 -13.17
C SER A 372 15.60 -1.84 -12.45
N ALA A 373 15.65 -0.55 -12.81
CA ALA A 373 16.55 0.39 -12.19
C ALA A 373 15.96 1.82 -12.16
N TRP A 374 16.36 2.58 -11.16
CA TRP A 374 16.09 4.01 -11.07
C TRP A 374 17.13 4.70 -10.20
N ARG A 375 17.27 5.99 -10.40
CA ARG A 375 18.12 6.86 -9.60
C ARG A 375 17.40 8.17 -9.32
N GLU A 376 17.44 8.59 -8.06
CA GLU A 376 16.96 9.87 -7.59
C GLU A 376 18.16 10.71 -7.14
N ASP A 377 18.31 11.88 -7.71
CA ASP A 377 19.39 12.82 -7.42
C ASP A 377 18.88 14.11 -6.73
N PHE A 378 17.58 14.13 -6.41
CA PHE A 378 16.88 15.20 -5.69
C PHE A 378 16.98 16.59 -6.36
N ASN A 379 17.32 16.68 -7.64
CA ASN A 379 17.33 17.92 -8.41
C ASN A 379 15.93 18.40 -8.82
N ALA A 380 14.92 17.58 -8.57
CA ALA A 380 13.50 17.88 -8.80
C ALA A 380 12.67 17.49 -7.57
N SER A 381 11.39 17.83 -7.58
CA SER A 381 10.43 17.32 -6.59
C SER A 381 10.34 15.79 -6.66
N LEU A 382 10.08 15.15 -5.53
CA LEU A 382 9.87 13.69 -5.49
C LEU A 382 8.71 13.30 -6.41
N SER A 383 8.88 12.20 -7.13
CA SER A 383 7.81 11.63 -7.95
C SER A 383 6.68 11.04 -7.09
N ASP A 384 5.52 10.79 -7.70
CA ASP A 384 4.34 10.20 -7.03
C ASP A 384 4.58 8.79 -6.48
N GLU A 385 5.70 8.14 -6.85
CA GLU A 385 6.09 6.82 -6.33
C GLU A 385 6.72 6.85 -4.93
N TRP A 386 7.08 8.04 -4.42
CA TRP A 386 7.60 8.19 -3.08
C TRP A 386 6.47 8.18 -2.04
N ILE A 387 6.66 7.39 -1.00
CA ILE A 387 5.70 7.24 0.08
C ILE A 387 6.41 7.33 1.44
N GLY A 388 5.68 7.81 2.43
CA GLY A 388 6.09 7.81 3.84
C GLY A 388 5.04 7.10 4.69
N LEU A 389 5.39 6.82 5.94
CA LEU A 389 4.45 6.24 6.89
C LEU A 389 3.57 7.32 7.49
N ARG A 390 2.26 7.09 7.46
CA ARG A 390 1.21 7.92 8.06
C ARG A 390 1.09 9.30 7.43
N THR A 391 0.03 10.01 7.72
CA THR A 391 -0.19 11.36 7.20
C THR A 391 0.82 12.34 7.75
N PRO A 392 1.29 13.32 6.95
CA PRO A 392 2.14 14.36 7.46
C PRO A 392 1.39 15.19 8.50
N GLY A 393 2.01 15.31 9.69
CA GLY A 393 1.60 16.30 10.68
C GLY A 393 1.97 17.71 10.22
N THR A 394 1.88 18.67 11.12
CA THR A 394 2.34 20.05 10.89
C THR A 394 3.87 20.16 10.82
N ASP A 395 4.59 19.10 11.23
CA ASP A 395 6.04 19.07 11.30
C ASP A 395 6.64 18.70 9.94
N GLN A 396 7.36 19.62 9.35
CA GLN A 396 8.11 19.41 8.11
C GLN A 396 9.38 18.58 8.38
N GLN A 397 9.22 17.27 8.61
CA GLN A 397 10.35 16.38 8.83
C GLN A 397 11.13 16.04 7.55
N LEU A 398 10.55 16.32 6.39
CA LEU A 398 11.12 16.02 5.08
C LEU A 398 11.07 17.27 4.19
N ALA A 399 12.19 17.60 3.57
CA ALA A 399 12.27 18.65 2.56
C ALA A 399 13.24 18.26 1.45
N VAL A 400 12.87 18.51 0.20
CA VAL A 400 13.77 18.41 -0.96
C VAL A 400 14.28 19.80 -1.28
N ASP A 401 15.59 19.96 -1.25
CA ASP A 401 16.29 21.17 -1.70
C ASP A 401 16.79 20.93 -3.13
N THR A 402 15.96 21.29 -4.09
CA THR A 402 16.28 21.09 -5.51
C THR A 402 17.45 21.94 -6.02
N GLY A 403 17.77 23.04 -5.33
CA GLY A 403 18.90 23.88 -5.68
C GLY A 403 20.24 23.27 -5.29
N GLU A 404 20.27 22.44 -4.26
CA GLU A 404 21.44 21.69 -3.82
C GLU A 404 21.43 20.22 -4.24
N GLY A 405 20.32 19.72 -4.83
CA GLY A 405 20.15 18.30 -5.17
C GLY A 405 20.16 17.39 -3.92
N VAL A 406 19.41 17.74 -2.87
CA VAL A 406 19.47 17.06 -1.58
C VAL A 406 18.08 16.81 -1.00
N LEU A 407 17.87 15.59 -0.51
CA LEU A 407 16.80 15.30 0.43
C LEU A 407 17.29 15.56 1.85
N ARG A 408 16.59 16.39 2.60
CA ARG A 408 16.83 16.67 4.02
C ARG A 408 15.79 15.96 4.87
N LEU A 409 16.23 15.15 5.82
CA LEU A 409 15.39 14.58 6.86
C LEU A 409 15.77 15.19 8.22
N ILE A 410 14.81 15.82 8.88
CA ILE A 410 14.95 16.26 10.26
C ILE A 410 14.68 15.05 11.15
N ALA A 411 15.70 14.61 11.88
CA ALA A 411 15.59 13.45 12.75
C ALA A 411 14.59 13.74 13.88
N GLY A 412 13.51 12.98 13.92
CA GLY A 412 12.48 13.04 14.95
C GLY A 412 12.58 11.90 15.95
N SER A 413 11.81 11.98 17.06
CA SER A 413 11.82 10.98 18.13
C SER A 413 10.98 9.72 17.82
N ALA A 414 10.20 9.72 16.75
CA ALA A 414 9.47 8.53 16.32
C ALA A 414 10.44 7.52 15.69
N ALA A 415 10.68 6.40 16.36
CA ALA A 415 11.45 5.29 15.83
C ALA A 415 10.66 4.55 14.73
N ALA A 416 11.36 3.80 13.88
CA ALA A 416 10.72 2.99 12.84
C ALA A 416 9.72 1.97 13.40
N GLY A 417 9.98 1.41 14.58
CA GLY A 417 9.11 0.44 15.25
C GLY A 417 8.01 1.05 16.12
N SER A 418 7.85 2.39 16.13
CA SER A 418 6.78 3.05 16.87
C SER A 418 5.55 3.30 15.98
N LEU A 419 4.40 3.56 16.61
CA LEU A 419 3.20 4.05 15.91
C LEU A 419 3.25 5.56 15.62
N GLY A 420 4.34 6.24 15.93
CA GLY A 420 4.59 7.63 15.55
C GLY A 420 4.89 7.75 14.06
N LYS A 421 5.10 8.97 13.59
CA LYS A 421 5.53 9.24 12.22
C LYS A 421 7.06 9.32 12.16
N PRO A 422 7.77 8.30 11.65
CA PRO A 422 9.21 8.37 11.51
C PRO A 422 9.62 9.34 10.40
N ALA A 423 10.80 9.95 10.52
CA ALA A 423 11.40 10.71 9.43
C ALA A 423 11.93 9.73 8.37
N PHE A 424 11.04 9.27 7.53
CA PHE A 424 11.26 8.24 6.52
C PHE A 424 10.52 8.59 5.22
N ALA A 425 11.20 8.41 4.10
CA ALA A 425 10.59 8.40 2.78
C ALA A 425 11.22 7.29 1.95
N GLY A 426 10.41 6.54 1.21
CA GLY A 426 10.91 5.41 0.46
C GLY A 426 10.10 5.09 -0.78
N ARG A 427 10.56 4.10 -1.51
CA ARG A 427 9.88 3.52 -2.68
C ARG A 427 9.70 2.01 -2.48
N ARG A 428 8.65 1.47 -3.08
CA ARG A 428 8.31 0.05 -3.02
C ARG A 428 9.42 -0.82 -3.61
N LEU A 429 9.82 -1.86 -2.89
CA LEU A 429 10.70 -2.91 -3.42
C LEU A 429 9.97 -3.67 -4.54
N ARG A 430 10.64 -3.95 -5.67
CA ARG A 430 10.03 -4.57 -6.86
C ARG A 430 10.65 -5.93 -7.24
N HIS A 431 11.76 -6.28 -6.62
CA HIS A 431 12.53 -7.50 -6.91
C HIS A 431 13.09 -8.07 -5.62
N HIS A 432 13.09 -9.39 -5.47
CA HIS A 432 13.69 -10.05 -4.30
C HIS A 432 15.21 -9.92 -4.26
N SER A 433 15.82 -9.69 -5.42
CA SER A 433 17.26 -9.45 -5.54
C SER A 433 17.50 -8.07 -6.13
N ALA A 434 18.07 -7.16 -5.33
CA ALA A 434 18.32 -5.77 -5.73
C ALA A 434 19.47 -5.15 -4.92
N ASP A 435 20.17 -4.20 -5.53
CA ASP A 435 21.07 -3.28 -4.84
C ASP A 435 20.35 -1.94 -4.59
N ILE A 436 20.32 -1.50 -3.36
CA ILE A 436 19.82 -0.20 -2.93
C ILE A 436 20.98 0.59 -2.35
N VAL A 437 21.28 1.76 -2.90
CA VAL A 437 22.44 2.57 -2.50
C VAL A 437 21.99 4.00 -2.22
N THR A 438 22.47 4.57 -1.12
CA THR A 438 22.32 5.99 -0.82
C THR A 438 23.64 6.59 -0.38
N ARG A 439 23.78 7.91 -0.59
CA ARG A 439 24.83 8.71 0.01
C ARG A 439 24.23 9.57 1.11
N VAL A 440 24.74 9.42 2.33
CA VAL A 440 24.27 10.14 3.50
C VAL A 440 25.38 10.99 4.11
N ASP A 441 25.06 12.26 4.34
CA ASP A 441 25.87 13.19 5.14
C ASP A 441 25.09 13.49 6.42
N PHE A 442 25.62 13.00 7.54
CA PHE A 442 25.02 13.13 8.86
C PHE A 442 26.11 13.14 9.91
N ASP A 443 26.07 14.11 10.81
CA ASP A 443 26.99 14.21 11.93
C ASP A 443 26.19 14.13 13.25
N PRO A 444 26.01 12.89 13.79
CA PRO A 444 25.24 12.68 15.00
C PRO A 444 25.95 13.34 16.19
N SER A 445 25.25 14.26 16.85
CA SER A 445 25.77 15.04 18.00
C SER A 445 25.49 14.39 19.35
N ARG A 446 24.45 13.54 19.40
CA ARG A 446 23.98 12.86 20.62
C ARG A 446 23.99 11.34 20.46
N PRO A 447 24.17 10.57 21.55
CA PRO A 447 24.00 9.12 21.50
C PRO A 447 22.61 8.71 21.04
N GLY A 448 22.54 7.69 20.19
CA GLY A 448 21.28 7.15 19.67
C GLY A 448 20.72 7.87 18.44
N GLU A 449 21.29 9.02 18.04
CA GLU A 449 20.96 9.62 16.74
C GLU A 449 21.44 8.73 15.61
N PHE A 450 20.57 8.54 14.60
CA PHE A 450 20.78 7.64 13.49
C PHE A 450 20.34 8.27 12.17
N ALA A 451 21.08 8.04 11.09
CA ALA A 451 20.62 8.30 9.73
C ALA A 451 21.22 7.31 8.73
N GLY A 452 20.42 6.86 7.78
CA GLY A 452 20.84 5.92 6.76
C GLY A 452 19.70 5.38 5.90
N LEU A 453 19.80 4.10 5.51
CA LEU A 453 18.79 3.37 4.77
C LEU A 453 17.93 2.52 5.72
N LEU A 454 16.64 2.51 5.45
CA LEU A 454 15.66 1.63 6.07
C LEU A 454 14.99 0.78 4.97
N ALA A 455 14.89 -0.53 5.21
CA ALA A 455 14.04 -1.47 4.50
C ALA A 455 12.94 -1.89 5.47
N PHE A 456 11.73 -1.39 5.26
CA PHE A 456 10.62 -1.44 6.22
C PHE A 456 9.46 -2.27 5.66
N MET A 457 9.02 -3.28 6.41
CA MET A 457 7.83 -4.07 6.14
C MET A 457 6.66 -3.58 7.00
N ASP A 458 6.84 -3.56 8.32
CA ASP A 458 5.95 -3.00 9.32
C ASP A 458 6.73 -2.60 10.58
N GLU A 459 6.02 -2.17 11.64
CA GLU A 459 6.61 -1.72 12.90
C GLU A 459 7.48 -2.78 13.58
N ASN A 460 7.21 -4.07 13.36
CA ASN A 460 7.90 -5.18 13.99
C ASN A 460 8.95 -5.84 13.07
N HIS A 461 8.95 -5.50 11.78
CA HIS A 461 9.76 -6.16 10.77
C HIS A 461 10.47 -5.13 9.89
N PHE A 462 11.73 -4.82 10.21
CA PHE A 462 12.56 -3.91 9.41
C PHE A 462 14.05 -4.17 9.57
N LEU A 463 14.82 -3.71 8.59
CA LEU A 463 16.27 -3.71 8.56
C LEU A 463 16.75 -2.28 8.27
N ALA A 464 17.69 -1.77 9.08
CA ALA A 464 18.28 -0.46 8.84
C ALA A 464 19.81 -0.53 8.87
N VAL A 465 20.47 0.28 8.04
CA VAL A 465 21.92 0.50 8.05
C VAL A 465 22.21 1.99 8.02
N GLY A 466 23.05 2.48 8.93
CA GLY A 466 23.30 3.92 9.02
C GLY A 466 24.44 4.33 9.90
N LYS A 467 24.62 5.66 9.96
CA LYS A 467 25.59 6.32 10.85
C LYS A 467 24.97 6.55 12.22
N GLU A 468 25.72 6.21 13.24
CA GLU A 468 25.60 6.69 14.61
C GLU A 468 26.89 7.40 15.01
N GLN A 469 26.96 7.95 16.23
CA GLN A 469 28.13 8.67 16.71
C GLN A 469 29.43 7.82 16.61
N GLY A 470 30.33 8.20 15.70
CA GLY A 470 31.62 7.55 15.49
C GLY A 470 31.58 6.13 14.93
N ARG A 471 30.44 5.64 14.46
CA ARG A 471 30.28 4.26 13.97
C ARG A 471 29.21 4.11 12.91
N LEU A 472 29.28 3.01 12.16
CA LEU A 472 28.20 2.48 11.34
C LEU A 472 27.55 1.32 12.09
N VAL A 473 26.22 1.23 12.00
CA VAL A 473 25.45 0.17 12.63
C VAL A 473 24.47 -0.46 11.65
N VAL A 474 24.19 -1.74 11.87
CA VAL A 474 23.04 -2.43 11.25
C VAL A 474 22.07 -2.79 12.35
N ARG A 475 20.82 -2.45 12.16
CA ARG A 475 19.72 -2.73 13.08
C ARG A 475 18.70 -3.64 12.40
N LEU A 476 18.20 -4.61 13.15
CA LEU A 476 17.20 -5.57 12.71
C LEU A 476 16.10 -5.67 13.75
N ARG A 477 14.85 -5.62 13.32
CA ARG A 477 13.67 -5.95 14.14
C ARG A 477 12.86 -7.00 13.43
N THR A 478 12.49 -8.06 14.14
CA THR A 478 11.73 -9.22 13.66
C THR A 478 10.65 -9.66 14.64
N ASP A 479 10.48 -8.92 15.74
CA ASP A 479 9.53 -9.23 16.79
C ASP A 479 9.10 -7.96 17.56
N ALA A 480 7.86 -7.93 18.02
CA ALA A 480 7.29 -6.84 18.81
C ALA A 480 8.00 -6.59 20.15
N ASP A 481 8.58 -7.64 20.74
CA ASP A 481 9.29 -7.56 22.04
C ASP A 481 10.68 -6.91 21.94
N GLN A 482 11.19 -6.71 20.72
CA GLN A 482 12.46 -6.03 20.48
C GLN A 482 12.31 -4.50 20.53
N SER A 483 13.42 -3.80 20.69
CA SER A 483 13.46 -2.33 20.70
C SER A 483 12.79 -1.73 19.44
N GLU A 484 12.03 -0.65 19.61
CA GLU A 484 11.45 0.11 18.49
C GLU A 484 12.49 0.66 17.50
N THR A 485 13.75 0.78 17.90
CA THR A 485 14.85 1.13 17.00
C THR A 485 15.51 -0.07 16.35
N GLY A 486 15.06 -1.30 16.63
CA GLY A 486 15.68 -2.57 16.24
C GLY A 486 16.95 -2.88 17.04
N GLU A 487 17.29 -4.17 17.08
CA GLU A 487 18.50 -4.67 17.75
C GLU A 487 19.74 -4.44 16.88
N VAL A 488 20.86 -4.06 17.50
CA VAL A 488 22.13 -3.86 16.78
C VAL A 488 22.75 -5.23 16.47
N VAL A 489 22.80 -5.58 15.20
CA VAL A 489 23.33 -6.89 14.72
C VAL A 489 24.73 -6.78 14.12
N ALA A 490 25.17 -5.59 13.73
CA ALA A 490 26.55 -5.34 13.31
C ALA A 490 26.99 -3.91 13.62
N VAL A 491 28.26 -3.72 13.91
CA VAL A 491 28.89 -2.43 14.23
C VAL A 491 30.28 -2.35 13.60
N GLN A 492 30.61 -1.17 13.06
CA GLN A 492 31.95 -0.86 12.61
C GLN A 492 32.32 0.57 12.98
N ALA A 493 33.47 0.77 13.61
CA ALA A 493 33.96 2.11 13.91
C ALA A 493 34.24 2.91 12.63
N LEU A 494 33.75 4.14 12.58
CA LEU A 494 33.94 5.06 11.47
C LEU A 494 35.11 6.02 11.83
N ARG A 495 36.12 6.07 10.98
CA ARG A 495 37.32 6.89 11.20
C ARG A 495 37.24 8.30 10.59
N THR A 496 36.16 8.57 9.83
CA THR A 496 35.95 9.84 9.11
C THR A 496 34.56 10.40 9.46
N ASN A 497 34.46 11.71 9.62
CA ASN A 497 33.19 12.40 9.90
C ASN A 497 32.45 12.85 8.61
N GLY A 498 32.98 12.55 7.41
CA GLY A 498 32.38 12.95 6.13
C GLY A 498 31.22 12.07 5.69
N PRO A 499 30.63 12.39 4.54
CA PRO A 499 29.56 11.59 3.95
C PRO A 499 30.04 10.18 3.59
N VAL A 500 29.13 9.22 3.70
CA VAL A 500 29.36 7.81 3.36
C VAL A 500 28.30 7.33 2.38
N GLU A 501 28.67 6.40 1.52
CA GLU A 501 27.72 5.63 0.75
C GLU A 501 27.40 4.33 1.50
N LEU A 502 26.10 4.03 1.60
CA LEU A 502 25.57 2.83 2.22
C LEU A 502 24.87 1.98 1.16
N ARG A 503 25.01 0.67 1.24
CA ARG A 503 24.34 -0.27 0.36
C ARG A 503 23.68 -1.40 1.12
N ILE A 504 22.41 -1.68 0.80
CA ILE A 504 21.71 -2.92 1.10
C ILE A 504 21.67 -3.73 -0.19
N ALA A 505 22.34 -4.88 -0.20
CA ALA A 505 22.31 -5.83 -1.31
C ALA A 505 21.41 -7.01 -0.94
N LEU A 506 20.20 -7.04 -1.47
CA LEU A 506 19.25 -8.14 -1.30
C LEU A 506 19.57 -9.28 -2.29
N ARG A 507 19.41 -10.52 -1.85
CA ARG A 507 19.60 -11.73 -2.64
C ARG A 507 18.62 -12.79 -2.15
N ALA A 508 17.41 -12.82 -2.66
CA ALA A 508 16.35 -13.79 -2.36
C ALA A 508 16.51 -14.47 -0.97
N GLY A 509 16.04 -13.83 0.10
CA GLY A 509 16.11 -14.37 1.47
C GLY A 509 17.33 -13.92 2.29
N SER A 510 18.31 -13.21 1.71
CA SER A 510 19.43 -12.65 2.46
C SER A 510 19.73 -11.19 2.10
N ALA A 511 20.31 -10.44 3.04
CA ALA A 511 20.80 -9.08 2.83
C ALA A 511 22.26 -8.96 3.25
N GLN A 512 23.09 -8.33 2.42
CA GLN A 512 24.45 -7.96 2.77
C GLN A 512 24.56 -6.44 2.79
N MET A 513 24.94 -5.87 3.95
CA MET A 513 25.26 -4.47 4.07
C MET A 513 26.70 -4.19 3.71
N SER A 514 26.93 -3.06 3.06
CA SER A 514 28.26 -2.55 2.77
C SER A 514 28.27 -1.02 2.74
N TRP A 515 29.46 -0.48 2.87
CA TRP A 515 29.67 0.96 2.88
C TRP A 515 31.00 1.33 2.23
N ARG A 516 31.15 2.60 1.84
CA ARG A 516 32.42 3.22 1.48
C ARG A 516 32.40 4.70 1.81
N GLY A 517 33.58 5.30 2.01
CA GLY A 517 33.69 6.75 2.05
C GLY A 517 33.29 7.35 0.69
N ALA A 518 32.71 8.55 0.69
CA ALA A 518 32.16 9.18 -0.51
C ALA A 518 33.15 9.31 -1.69
N ASN A 519 34.45 9.29 -1.41
CA ASN A 519 35.53 9.37 -2.42
C ASN A 519 36.29 8.04 -2.59
N GLU A 520 35.80 6.96 -1.98
CA GLU A 520 36.43 5.64 -2.06
C GLU A 520 35.79 4.79 -3.14
N ALA A 521 36.60 4.11 -3.96
CA ALA A 521 36.08 3.22 -5.00
C ALA A 521 35.64 1.85 -4.45
N ARG A 522 36.24 1.41 -3.33
CA ARG A 522 36.06 0.05 -2.80
C ARG A 522 35.00 -0.02 -1.72
N TRP A 523 34.01 -0.88 -1.93
CA TRP A 523 33.03 -1.26 -0.91
C TRP A 523 33.67 -2.11 0.18
N GLN A 524 33.33 -1.83 1.44
CA GLN A 524 33.66 -2.60 2.61
C GLN A 524 32.38 -3.24 3.14
N THR A 525 32.44 -4.52 3.49
CA THR A 525 31.30 -5.21 4.10
C THR A 525 31.12 -4.75 5.54
N LEU A 526 29.86 -4.61 5.95
CA LEU A 526 29.45 -4.28 7.32
C LEU A 526 28.69 -5.48 7.90
N GLY A 527 29.36 -6.24 8.75
CA GLY A 527 28.84 -7.50 9.26
C GLY A 527 28.79 -8.64 8.22
N GLY A 528 28.23 -9.76 8.63
CA GLY A 528 27.91 -10.88 7.73
C GLY A 528 26.58 -10.72 7.00
N PRO A 529 26.23 -11.66 6.10
CA PRO A 529 24.91 -11.70 5.50
C PRO A 529 23.83 -11.95 6.58
N ILE A 530 22.69 -11.28 6.46
CA ILE A 530 21.55 -11.38 7.37
C ILE A 530 20.43 -12.12 6.66
N ASN A 531 19.84 -13.13 7.33
CA ASN A 531 18.61 -13.75 6.87
C ASN A 531 17.46 -12.72 6.96
N VAL A 532 16.79 -12.44 5.84
CA VAL A 532 15.65 -11.51 5.76
C VAL A 532 14.31 -12.21 5.61
N GLU A 533 14.29 -13.55 5.67
CA GLU A 533 13.03 -14.31 5.68
C GLU A 533 12.10 -13.85 6.82
N PRO A 534 12.56 -13.57 8.06
CA PRO A 534 11.71 -13.03 9.11
C PRO A 534 11.08 -11.65 8.81
N LEU A 535 11.56 -10.93 7.80
CA LEU A 535 10.95 -9.68 7.33
C LEU A 535 9.86 -9.92 6.29
N ALA A 536 9.59 -11.16 5.88
CA ALA A 536 8.62 -11.44 4.85
C ALA A 536 7.18 -11.08 5.28
N SER A 537 6.34 -10.75 4.31
CA SER A 537 4.95 -10.34 4.56
C SER A 537 4.11 -11.34 5.33
N ILE A 538 4.45 -12.65 5.26
CA ILE A 538 3.77 -13.70 6.03
C ILE A 538 3.90 -13.50 7.55
N HIS A 539 5.01 -12.92 8.02
CA HIS A 539 5.24 -12.60 9.43
C HIS A 539 4.64 -11.24 9.82
N ALA A 540 4.41 -10.35 8.85
CA ALA A 540 3.91 -9.00 9.00
C ALA A 540 2.41 -8.84 8.64
N GLY A 541 1.62 -9.89 8.71
CA GLY A 541 0.17 -9.86 8.51
C GLY A 541 -0.29 -9.88 7.05
N LEU A 542 0.59 -10.15 6.07
CA LEU A 542 0.29 -10.36 4.64
C LEU A 542 -0.13 -9.14 3.82
N PHE A 543 -0.27 -7.96 4.43
CA PHE A 543 -0.81 -6.79 3.73
C PHE A 543 0.24 -5.96 3.01
N ASN A 544 1.44 -5.84 3.58
CA ASN A 544 2.50 -4.97 3.08
C ASN A 544 3.59 -5.73 2.29
N GLY A 545 4.40 -4.95 1.57
CA GLY A 545 5.68 -5.33 1.03
C GLY A 545 6.75 -4.33 1.46
N LEU A 546 8.04 -4.68 1.33
CA LEU A 546 9.14 -3.81 1.73
C LEU A 546 9.10 -2.48 0.97
N VAL A 547 9.25 -1.41 1.73
CA VAL A 547 9.53 -0.06 1.24
C VAL A 547 10.94 0.32 1.68
N VAL A 548 11.76 0.82 0.76
CA VAL A 548 13.17 1.11 1.00
C VAL A 548 13.48 2.58 0.75
N GLY A 549 14.22 3.21 1.66
CA GLY A 549 14.58 4.62 1.49
C GLY A 549 15.36 5.23 2.64
N PRO A 550 15.64 6.55 2.55
CA PRO A 550 16.27 7.35 3.57
C PRO A 550 15.46 7.41 4.86
N TYR A 551 16.14 7.30 5.97
CA TYR A 551 15.57 7.34 7.33
C TYR A 551 16.49 8.09 8.28
N ALA A 552 15.90 8.89 9.19
CA ALA A 552 16.60 9.56 10.26
C ALA A 552 15.81 9.48 11.57
N TYR A 553 16.53 9.36 12.68
CA TYR A 553 15.98 9.24 14.02
C TYR A 553 16.86 9.96 15.05
N ALA A 554 16.26 10.62 16.03
CA ALA A 554 16.92 11.20 17.18
C ALA A 554 16.07 10.95 18.43
N PRO A 555 16.60 10.28 19.47
CA PRO A 555 15.88 10.11 20.73
C PRO A 555 15.62 11.46 21.41
N GLU A 556 14.56 11.54 22.24
CA GLU A 556 14.21 12.72 23.04
C GLU A 556 15.32 13.16 24.01
#